data_9b41365d7578bf8701cef083f8dde0eb
#
_entry.id   9b41365d7578bf8701cef083f8dde0eb
#
_cell.length_a   1.000
_cell.length_b   1.000
_cell.length_c   1.000
_cell.angle_alpha   90.00
_cell.angle_beta   90.00
_cell.angle_gamma   90.00
#
_symmetry.space_group_name_H-M   'P 1'
#
loop_
_entity.id
_entity.type
_entity.pdbx_description
1 polymer ?
#
loop_
_entity_poly.entity_id
_entity_poly.type
_entity_poly.pdbx_seq_one_letter_code
_entity_poly.pdbx_strand_id
1 'polypeptide(L)'
;MKTASRIITKEDFENIQKMIASRRRQKKDGTTQIFAGLVKCADCGWSLAYGMNRQNKNPYGYYHCSKNGQGLRQCSMHYIRYDVLYAYVLSRLQYWFKEIQKDESRILQQILKSSDSERSSSRKKTASELKKARKRQSEIDTLFRRIYEDRVKGTITERNFSMLSATYQTEQETLVQTIETLQHQLAQDTQDTADAEKWIAIIKQYASPTELTAELLNALIEKILVHEAVKDENGNRVQEVEIYYRFIGKID
;
A
#
# COMPACT_ATOMS: atom_id res chain seq x y z
N MET A 1 34.96 -8.40 -15.85
CA MET A 1 33.77 -9.08 -15.31
C MET A 1 32.80 -8.00 -14.81
N LYS A 2 31.69 -7.77 -15.49
CA LYS A 2 30.67 -6.79 -15.05
C LYS A 2 29.87 -7.42 -13.91
N THR A 3 30.05 -6.92 -12.70
CA THR A 3 29.19 -7.24 -11.55
C THR A 3 27.78 -6.78 -11.87
N ALA A 4 26.86 -7.72 -12.03
CA ALA A 4 25.44 -7.41 -12.16
C ALA A 4 25.00 -6.61 -10.93
N SER A 5 24.46 -5.41 -11.14
CA SER A 5 23.90 -4.59 -10.05
C SER A 5 22.74 -5.36 -9.41
N ARG A 6 22.81 -5.59 -8.12
CA ARG A 6 21.73 -6.22 -7.36
C ARG A 6 20.51 -5.29 -7.39
N ILE A 7 19.40 -5.79 -7.90
CA ILE A 7 18.13 -5.06 -8.03
C ILE A 7 17.44 -4.89 -6.65
N ILE A 8 17.79 -5.75 -5.68
CA ILE A 8 17.25 -5.76 -4.30
C ILE A 8 18.41 -5.70 -3.33
N THR A 9 18.31 -4.91 -2.27
CA THR A 9 19.33 -4.88 -1.21
C THR A 9 19.39 -6.25 -0.53
N LYS A 10 20.57 -6.59 0.05
CA LYS A 10 20.71 -7.85 0.79
C LYS A 10 19.74 -7.93 1.97
N GLU A 11 19.49 -6.79 2.60
CA GLU A 11 18.56 -6.65 3.73
C GLU A 11 17.10 -6.89 3.32
N ASP A 12 16.67 -6.32 2.19
CA ASP A 12 15.33 -6.59 1.64
C ASP A 12 15.15 -8.05 1.27
N PHE A 13 16.17 -8.68 0.67
CA PHE A 13 16.15 -10.10 0.35
C PHE A 13 16.03 -10.97 1.61
N GLU A 14 16.83 -10.70 2.64
CA GLU A 14 16.77 -11.44 3.91
C GLU A 14 15.43 -11.23 4.63
N ASN A 15 14.87 -10.02 4.61
CA ASN A 15 13.55 -9.72 5.18
C ASN A 15 12.44 -10.45 4.42
N ILE A 16 12.51 -10.49 3.09
CA ILE A 16 11.57 -11.25 2.26
C ILE A 16 11.69 -12.75 2.56
N GLN A 17 12.91 -13.28 2.67
CA GLN A 17 13.13 -14.69 3.02
C GLN A 17 12.59 -15.04 4.42
N LYS A 18 12.78 -14.19 5.41
CA LYS A 18 12.20 -14.34 6.75
C LYS A 18 10.67 -14.31 6.72
N MET A 19 10.07 -13.41 5.93
CA MET A 19 8.62 -13.34 5.75
C MET A 19 8.07 -14.60 5.05
N ILE A 20 8.74 -15.09 4.03
CA ILE A 20 8.38 -16.35 3.36
C ILE A 20 8.47 -17.53 4.33
N ALA A 21 9.54 -17.61 5.11
CA ALA A 21 9.74 -18.66 6.10
C ALA A 21 8.68 -18.61 7.23
N SER A 22 8.34 -17.43 7.72
CA SER A 22 7.31 -17.24 8.76
C SER A 22 5.89 -17.61 8.32
N ARG A 23 5.59 -17.50 7.03
CA ARG A 23 4.28 -17.86 6.45
C ARG A 23 4.15 -19.35 6.09
N ARG A 24 5.24 -20.12 6.13
CA ARG A 24 5.24 -21.54 5.79
C ARG A 24 4.77 -22.38 6.98
N ARG A 25 3.47 -22.67 7.06
CA ARG A 25 3.01 -23.83 7.81
C ARG A 25 3.20 -25.07 6.93
N GLN A 26 4.22 -25.87 7.23
CA GLN A 26 4.41 -27.16 6.59
C GLN A 26 3.24 -28.09 7.00
N LYS A 27 2.64 -28.75 6.03
CA LYS A 27 1.77 -29.90 6.29
C LYS A 27 2.62 -31.08 6.76
N LYS A 28 1.97 -32.12 7.34
CA LYS A 28 2.64 -33.37 7.70
C LYS A 28 3.34 -34.05 6.51
N ASP A 29 2.91 -33.77 5.29
CA ASP A 29 3.48 -34.24 4.03
C ASP A 29 4.57 -33.34 3.44
N GLY A 30 4.97 -32.28 4.14
CA GLY A 30 5.97 -31.31 3.68
C GLY A 30 5.48 -30.28 2.65
N THR A 31 4.23 -30.39 2.17
CA THR A 31 3.68 -29.46 1.17
C THR A 31 3.16 -28.18 1.81
N THR A 32 3.40 -27.04 1.15
CA THR A 32 2.91 -25.74 1.57
C THR A 32 1.82 -25.27 0.62
N GLN A 33 0.70 -24.78 1.15
CA GLN A 33 -0.33 -24.17 0.31
C GLN A 33 0.16 -22.84 -0.23
N ILE A 34 0.05 -22.62 -1.54
CA ILE A 34 0.59 -21.43 -2.21
C ILE A 34 -0.01 -20.12 -1.70
N PHE A 35 -1.25 -20.14 -1.20
CA PHE A 35 -1.93 -18.98 -0.62
C PHE A 35 -1.79 -18.87 0.91
N ALA A 36 -0.92 -19.67 1.53
CA ALA A 36 -0.74 -19.66 2.98
C ALA A 36 -0.34 -18.27 3.48
N GLY A 37 -1.10 -17.73 4.43
CA GLY A 37 -0.87 -16.40 5.02
C GLY A 37 -1.31 -15.21 4.15
N LEU A 38 -1.69 -15.43 2.90
CA LEU A 38 -2.18 -14.38 2.01
C LEU A 38 -3.68 -14.16 2.12
N VAL A 39 -4.47 -15.23 2.27
CA VAL A 39 -5.94 -15.16 2.27
C VAL A 39 -6.47 -14.81 3.64
N LYS A 40 -7.27 -13.75 3.72
CA LYS A 40 -7.86 -13.23 4.95
C LYS A 40 -9.37 -13.00 4.79
N CYS A 41 -10.07 -13.07 5.91
CA CYS A 41 -11.48 -12.71 5.98
C CYS A 41 -11.63 -11.19 5.88
N ALA A 42 -12.53 -10.72 5.01
CA ALA A 42 -12.79 -9.29 4.84
C ALA A 42 -13.40 -8.66 6.10
N ASP A 43 -14.27 -9.39 6.82
CA ASP A 43 -15.00 -8.85 7.97
C ASP A 43 -14.16 -8.83 9.25
N CYS A 44 -13.43 -9.94 9.56
CA CYS A 44 -12.71 -10.02 10.83
C CYS A 44 -11.18 -9.88 10.70
N GLY A 45 -10.64 -9.79 9.49
CA GLY A 45 -9.20 -9.65 9.20
C GLY A 45 -8.35 -10.90 9.48
N TRP A 46 -8.92 -11.98 10.03
CA TRP A 46 -8.18 -13.19 10.34
C TRP A 46 -7.89 -14.01 9.09
N SER A 47 -6.80 -14.79 9.15
CA SER A 47 -6.43 -15.67 8.05
C SER A 47 -7.47 -16.77 7.85
N LEU A 48 -7.74 -17.09 6.59
CA LEU A 48 -8.54 -18.24 6.24
C LEU A 48 -7.69 -19.51 6.34
N ALA A 49 -8.24 -20.54 6.98
CA ALA A 49 -7.61 -21.85 7.08
C ALA A 49 -7.97 -22.70 5.85
N TYR A 50 -6.97 -23.46 5.36
CA TYR A 50 -7.21 -24.42 4.30
C TYR A 50 -7.80 -25.72 4.87
N GLY A 51 -8.87 -26.19 4.26
CA GLY A 51 -9.49 -27.47 4.53
C GLY A 51 -9.65 -28.30 3.25
N MET A 52 -9.90 -29.59 3.41
CA MET A 52 -10.23 -30.49 2.31
C MET A 52 -11.55 -31.21 2.59
N ASN A 53 -12.48 -31.09 1.67
CA ASN A 53 -13.72 -31.88 1.71
C ASN A 53 -13.47 -33.21 0.98
N ARG A 54 -13.45 -34.31 1.75
CA ARG A 54 -13.22 -35.68 1.27
C ARG A 54 -14.50 -36.51 1.17
N GLN A 55 -15.63 -35.95 1.61
CA GLN A 55 -16.91 -36.69 1.65
C GLN A 55 -17.60 -36.76 0.29
N ASN A 56 -17.26 -35.87 -0.64
CA ASN A 56 -17.81 -35.85 -1.98
C ASN A 56 -17.09 -36.85 -2.91
N LYS A 57 -17.76 -37.31 -3.95
CA LYS A 57 -17.17 -38.15 -5.02
C LYS A 57 -15.91 -37.52 -5.63
N ASN A 58 -15.90 -36.18 -5.72
CA ASN A 58 -14.75 -35.38 -6.15
C ASN A 58 -14.25 -34.56 -4.96
N PRO A 59 -13.19 -34.95 -4.26
CA PRO A 59 -12.59 -34.17 -3.19
C PRO A 59 -12.12 -32.81 -3.67
N TYR A 60 -12.33 -31.77 -2.87
CA TYR A 60 -11.87 -30.42 -3.20
C TYR A 60 -11.31 -29.69 -1.98
N GLY A 61 -10.31 -28.84 -2.25
CA GLY A 61 -9.75 -27.92 -1.27
C GLY A 61 -10.61 -26.66 -1.13
N TYR A 62 -10.59 -26.05 0.03
CA TYR A 62 -11.28 -24.79 0.29
C TYR A 62 -10.58 -23.99 1.38
N TYR A 63 -10.84 -22.69 1.41
CA TYR A 63 -10.48 -21.81 2.51
C TYR A 63 -11.73 -21.41 3.30
N HIS A 64 -11.62 -21.33 4.63
CA HIS A 64 -12.68 -20.88 5.52
C HIS A 64 -12.14 -19.99 6.63
N CYS A 65 -12.98 -19.09 7.14
CA CYS A 65 -12.59 -18.19 8.23
C CYS A 65 -12.22 -18.97 9.50
N SER A 66 -11.00 -18.78 9.99
CA SER A 66 -10.50 -19.50 11.17
C SER A 66 -11.28 -19.17 12.44
N LYS A 67 -11.81 -17.95 12.60
CA LYS A 67 -12.64 -17.55 13.74
C LYS A 67 -14.00 -18.25 13.76
N ASN A 68 -14.58 -18.49 12.59
CA ASN A 68 -15.81 -19.26 12.49
C ASN A 68 -15.53 -20.75 12.75
N GLY A 69 -14.46 -21.28 12.16
CA GLY A 69 -14.10 -22.71 12.24
C GLY A 69 -13.68 -23.20 13.62
N GLN A 70 -13.27 -22.30 14.53
CA GLN A 70 -12.90 -22.66 15.91
C GLN A 70 -14.10 -22.75 16.87
N GLY A 71 -15.32 -22.65 16.36
CA GLY A 71 -16.54 -22.73 17.20
C GLY A 71 -16.85 -21.46 17.98
N LEU A 72 -16.00 -20.44 17.90
CA LEU A 72 -16.20 -19.16 18.61
C LEU A 72 -17.34 -18.32 18.05
N ARG A 73 -17.87 -18.65 16.88
CA ARG A 73 -18.94 -17.93 16.14
C ARG A 73 -18.80 -16.40 16.13
N GLN A 74 -17.55 -15.91 16.20
CA GLN A 74 -17.24 -14.47 16.22
C GLN A 74 -17.21 -13.84 14.82
N CYS A 75 -17.50 -14.63 13.79
CA CYS A 75 -17.57 -14.21 12.41
C CYS A 75 -18.55 -15.08 11.65
N SER A 76 -19.12 -14.57 10.57
CA SER A 76 -19.95 -15.35 9.65
C SER A 76 -19.12 -16.34 8.83
N MET A 77 -19.75 -17.23 8.11
CA MET A 77 -19.07 -18.30 7.37
C MET A 77 -18.51 -17.79 6.04
N HIS A 78 -17.29 -17.30 6.07
CA HIS A 78 -16.52 -17.01 4.85
C HIS A 78 -15.89 -18.29 4.33
N TYR A 79 -16.21 -18.64 3.09
CA TYR A 79 -15.79 -19.89 2.46
C TYR A 79 -15.58 -19.66 0.98
N ILE A 80 -14.41 -20.09 0.46
CA ILE A 80 -14.12 -20.08 -0.96
C ILE A 80 -13.41 -21.38 -1.37
N ARG A 81 -13.77 -21.97 -2.50
CA ARG A 81 -13.08 -23.12 -3.05
C ARG A 81 -11.69 -22.72 -3.54
N TYR A 82 -10.73 -23.64 -3.35
CA TYR A 82 -9.35 -23.42 -3.77
C TYR A 82 -9.23 -23.19 -5.28
N ASP A 83 -9.89 -24.02 -6.08
CA ASP A 83 -9.87 -23.95 -7.53
C ASP A 83 -10.46 -22.64 -8.08
N VAL A 84 -11.53 -22.13 -7.46
CA VAL A 84 -12.15 -20.84 -7.81
C VAL A 84 -11.20 -19.69 -7.49
N LEU A 85 -10.62 -19.68 -6.28
CA LEU A 85 -9.65 -18.67 -5.88
C LEU A 85 -8.41 -18.69 -6.78
N TYR A 86 -7.90 -19.89 -7.07
CA TYR A 86 -6.75 -20.09 -7.95
C TYR A 86 -6.99 -19.51 -9.35
N ALA A 87 -8.11 -19.90 -9.98
CA ALA A 87 -8.46 -19.41 -11.31
C ALA A 87 -8.65 -17.89 -11.34
N TYR A 88 -9.30 -17.32 -10.31
CA TYR A 88 -9.49 -15.88 -10.19
C TYR A 88 -8.17 -15.14 -10.09
N VAL A 89 -7.30 -15.53 -9.16
CA VAL A 89 -5.99 -14.86 -8.96
C VAL A 89 -5.11 -14.99 -10.20
N LEU A 90 -5.09 -16.19 -10.83
CA LEU A 90 -4.33 -16.41 -12.06
C LEU A 90 -4.83 -15.48 -13.18
N SER A 91 -6.13 -15.41 -13.40
CA SER A 91 -6.71 -14.55 -14.44
C SER A 91 -6.41 -13.06 -14.22
N ARG A 92 -6.44 -12.60 -12.95
CA ARG A 92 -6.12 -11.21 -12.61
C ARG A 92 -4.63 -10.91 -12.84
N LEU A 93 -3.73 -11.80 -12.46
CA LEU A 93 -2.31 -11.62 -12.74
C LEU A 93 -2.04 -11.64 -14.25
N GLN A 94 -2.59 -12.62 -14.99
CA GLN A 94 -2.47 -12.67 -16.45
C GLN A 94 -2.97 -11.41 -17.15
N TYR A 95 -4.06 -10.84 -16.66
CA TYR A 95 -4.58 -9.55 -17.13
C TYR A 95 -3.53 -8.44 -16.97
N TRP A 96 -2.95 -8.28 -15.79
CA TRP A 96 -1.95 -7.24 -15.54
C TRP A 96 -0.66 -7.46 -16.36
N PHE A 97 -0.19 -8.70 -16.46
CA PHE A 97 0.96 -9.02 -17.32
C PHE A 97 0.71 -8.59 -18.77
N LYS A 98 -0.46 -8.88 -19.30
CA LYS A 98 -0.84 -8.54 -20.68
C LYS A 98 -0.98 -7.02 -20.87
N GLU A 99 -1.61 -6.33 -19.93
CA GLU A 99 -1.81 -4.88 -20.04
C GLU A 99 -0.50 -4.10 -19.91
N ILE A 100 0.39 -4.49 -18.99
CA ILE A 100 1.72 -3.88 -18.84
C ILE A 100 2.58 -4.10 -20.10
N GLN A 101 2.52 -5.28 -20.73
CA GLN A 101 3.22 -5.53 -21.99
C GLN A 101 2.70 -4.68 -23.15
N LYS A 102 1.42 -4.30 -23.15
CA LYS A 102 0.84 -3.43 -24.18
C LYS A 102 1.22 -1.96 -23.99
N ASP A 103 1.06 -1.43 -22.81
CA ASP A 103 1.28 -0.03 -22.51
C ASP A 103 1.58 0.17 -21.01
N GLU A 104 2.86 0.12 -20.69
CA GLU A 104 3.37 0.34 -19.33
C GLU A 104 3.04 1.73 -18.80
N SER A 105 3.20 2.75 -19.65
CA SER A 105 2.98 4.15 -19.26
C SER A 105 1.53 4.40 -18.88
N ARG A 106 0.59 3.79 -19.61
CA ARG A 106 -0.83 3.86 -19.29
C ARG A 106 -1.14 3.20 -17.96
N ILE A 107 -0.58 2.01 -17.70
CA ILE A 107 -0.83 1.28 -16.46
C ILE A 107 -0.19 2.02 -15.27
N LEU A 108 1.02 2.54 -15.40
CA LEU A 108 1.63 3.37 -14.38
C LEU A 108 0.72 4.56 -14.04
N GLN A 109 0.21 5.28 -15.05
CA GLN A 109 -0.74 6.36 -14.83
C GLN A 109 -2.05 5.89 -14.22
N GLN A 110 -2.55 4.71 -14.56
CA GLN A 110 -3.77 4.15 -13.98
C GLN A 110 -3.58 3.80 -12.49
N ILE A 111 -2.47 3.15 -12.14
CA ILE A 111 -2.10 2.87 -10.75
C ILE A 111 -2.01 4.17 -9.95
N LEU A 112 -1.31 5.16 -10.47
CA LEU A 112 -1.19 6.47 -9.86
C LEU A 112 -2.53 7.23 -9.83
N LYS A 113 -3.41 7.08 -10.80
CA LYS A 113 -4.75 7.71 -10.85
C LYS A 113 -5.78 7.02 -9.98
N SER A 114 -5.77 5.73 -9.81
CA SER A 114 -6.65 5.03 -8.85
C SER A 114 -6.39 5.49 -7.40
N SER A 115 -5.18 6.01 -7.18
CA SER A 115 -4.81 6.80 -6.00
C SER A 115 -5.05 8.32 -6.19
N ASP A 116 -5.30 8.86 -7.40
CA ASP A 116 -4.73 10.16 -7.79
C ASP A 116 -5.56 11.08 -8.67
N SER A 117 -6.84 10.91 -8.91
CA SER A 117 -7.57 12.04 -9.55
C SER A 117 -7.65 13.26 -8.61
N GLU A 118 -7.65 13.06 -7.31
CA GLU A 118 -7.54 14.11 -6.30
C GLU A 118 -6.07 14.44 -5.92
N ARG A 119 -5.16 13.47 -5.98
CA ARG A 119 -3.76 13.62 -5.53
C ARG A 119 -2.88 14.45 -6.47
N SER A 120 -3.00 14.35 -7.80
CA SER A 120 -2.12 15.14 -8.68
C SER A 120 -2.41 16.65 -8.62
N SER A 121 -3.67 17.02 -8.47
CA SER A 121 -4.04 18.41 -8.18
C SER A 121 -3.61 18.81 -6.77
N SER A 122 -3.77 17.91 -5.80
CA SER A 122 -3.32 18.07 -4.42
C SER A 122 -1.80 18.24 -4.34
N ARG A 123 -1.00 17.40 -5.02
CA ARG A 123 0.47 17.51 -5.03
C ARG A 123 0.98 18.86 -5.54
N LYS A 124 0.41 19.37 -6.65
CA LYS A 124 0.74 20.70 -7.16
C LYS A 124 0.36 21.77 -6.16
N LYS A 125 -0.77 21.64 -5.51
CA LYS A 125 -1.24 22.54 -4.46
C LYS A 125 -0.29 22.49 -3.25
N THR A 126 0.01 21.30 -2.74
CA THR A 126 0.96 21.08 -1.63
C THR A 126 2.34 21.64 -1.92
N ALA A 127 2.88 21.43 -3.13
CA ALA A 127 4.15 22.02 -3.55
C ALA A 127 4.11 23.56 -3.60
N SER A 128 3.00 24.12 -4.09
CA SER A 128 2.78 25.57 -4.10
C SER A 128 2.67 26.14 -2.69
N GLU A 129 1.94 25.46 -1.81
CA GLU A 129 1.79 25.85 -0.39
C GLU A 129 3.13 25.78 0.35
N LEU A 130 3.91 24.71 0.13
CA LEU A 130 5.26 24.60 0.69
C LEU A 130 6.16 25.76 0.23
N LYS A 131 6.11 26.12 -1.05
CA LYS A 131 6.88 27.27 -1.58
C LYS A 131 6.45 28.57 -0.91
N LYS A 132 5.14 28.80 -0.71
CA LYS A 132 4.60 29.97 -0.01
C LYS A 132 5.02 30.01 1.46
N ALA A 133 4.91 28.87 2.17
CA ALA A 133 5.29 28.78 3.56
C ALA A 133 6.79 29.07 3.78
N ARG A 134 7.68 28.52 2.93
CA ARG A 134 9.13 28.81 2.98
C ARG A 134 9.44 30.28 2.67
N LYS A 135 8.75 30.87 1.70
CA LYS A 135 8.89 32.29 1.39
C LYS A 135 8.49 33.15 2.58
N ARG A 136 7.33 32.82 3.21
CA ARG A 136 6.84 33.55 4.39
C ARG A 136 7.79 33.39 5.58
N GLN A 137 8.37 32.24 5.80
CA GLN A 137 9.38 32.01 6.83
C GLN A 137 10.58 32.95 6.63
N SER A 138 11.13 33.04 5.41
CA SER A 138 12.23 33.95 5.10
C SER A 138 11.88 35.44 5.26
N GLU A 139 10.63 35.80 4.95
CA GLU A 139 10.11 37.15 5.18
C GLU A 139 10.08 37.50 6.67
N ILE A 140 9.56 36.56 7.50
CA ILE A 140 9.53 36.79 8.97
C ILE A 140 10.92 36.90 9.55
N ASP A 141 11.85 36.06 9.13
CA ASP A 141 13.26 36.15 9.58
C ASP A 141 13.89 37.51 9.25
N THR A 142 13.50 38.10 8.12
CA THR A 142 13.94 39.44 7.71
C THR A 142 13.26 40.52 8.55
N LEU A 143 11.94 40.38 8.80
CA LEU A 143 11.20 41.32 9.61
C LEU A 143 11.66 41.29 11.08
N PHE A 144 11.96 40.11 11.62
CA PHE A 144 12.47 39.95 12.97
C PHE A 144 13.82 40.64 13.16
N ARG A 145 14.72 40.52 12.18
CA ARG A 145 15.99 41.27 12.18
C ARG A 145 15.78 42.79 12.17
N ARG A 146 14.84 43.27 11.35
CA ARG A 146 14.55 44.72 11.28
C ARG A 146 13.99 45.26 12.60
N ILE A 147 13.03 44.60 13.23
CA ILE A 147 12.52 45.09 14.51
C ILE A 147 13.55 45.04 15.63
N TYR A 148 14.49 44.08 15.57
CA TYR A 148 15.61 44.02 16.48
C TYR A 148 16.56 45.23 16.29
N GLU A 149 16.89 45.59 15.06
CA GLU A 149 17.69 46.78 14.72
C GLU A 149 16.97 48.07 15.17
N ASP A 150 15.67 48.19 14.96
CA ASP A 150 14.85 49.31 15.35
C ASP A 150 14.81 49.46 16.88
N ARG A 151 14.79 48.36 17.63
CA ARG A 151 14.91 48.36 19.07
C ARG A 151 16.26 48.92 19.52
N VAL A 152 17.34 48.41 18.90
CA VAL A 152 18.70 48.88 19.24
C VAL A 152 18.89 50.39 18.96
N LYS A 153 18.26 50.88 17.87
CA LYS A 153 18.25 52.31 17.53
C LYS A 153 17.32 53.17 18.37
N GLY A 154 16.47 52.54 19.20
CA GLY A 154 15.48 53.23 20.01
C GLY A 154 14.28 53.79 19.23
N THR A 155 14.06 53.34 17.99
CA THR A 155 12.96 53.80 17.13
C THR A 155 11.64 53.07 17.42
N ILE A 156 11.68 51.92 18.14
CA ILE A 156 10.50 51.16 18.58
C ILE A 156 10.45 51.11 20.11
N THR A 157 9.25 51.18 20.67
CA THR A 157 9.05 51.05 22.12
C THR A 157 9.19 49.58 22.56
N GLU A 158 9.61 49.33 23.80
CA GLU A 158 9.74 48.00 24.39
C GLU A 158 8.44 47.19 24.28
N ARG A 159 7.29 47.84 24.56
CA ARG A 159 5.98 47.23 24.44
C ARG A 159 5.68 46.71 23.02
N ASN A 160 5.96 47.56 22.02
CA ASN A 160 5.69 47.18 20.61
C ASN A 160 6.66 46.10 20.15
N PHE A 161 7.94 46.18 20.55
CA PHE A 161 8.94 45.15 20.28
C PHE A 161 8.54 43.81 20.85
N SER A 162 8.14 43.73 22.12
CA SER A 162 7.67 42.49 22.78
C SER A 162 6.44 41.89 22.07
N MET A 163 5.45 42.73 21.75
CA MET A 163 4.25 42.28 21.04
C MET A 163 4.55 41.72 19.64
N LEU A 164 5.37 42.43 18.84
CA LEU A 164 5.72 41.97 17.49
C LEU A 164 6.62 40.75 17.53
N SER A 165 7.58 40.68 18.47
CA SER A 165 8.44 39.51 18.64
C SER A 165 7.64 38.26 18.99
N ALA A 166 6.67 38.35 19.94
CA ALA A 166 5.80 37.23 20.28
C ALA A 166 4.95 36.77 19.09
N THR A 167 4.42 37.74 18.31
CA THR A 167 3.63 37.40 17.11
C THR A 167 4.47 36.67 16.06
N TYR A 168 5.67 37.17 15.75
CA TYR A 168 6.55 36.54 14.77
C TYR A 168 7.04 35.15 15.24
N GLN A 169 7.30 35.00 16.53
CA GLN A 169 7.72 33.73 17.11
C GLN A 169 6.63 32.66 16.98
N THR A 170 5.38 32.99 17.31
CA THR A 170 4.25 32.09 17.13
C THR A 170 4.04 31.73 15.67
N GLU A 171 4.18 32.71 14.75
CA GLU A 171 4.05 32.47 13.32
C GLU A 171 5.20 31.58 12.79
N GLN A 172 6.44 31.76 13.26
CA GLN A 172 7.57 30.89 12.93
C GLN A 172 7.32 29.44 13.36
N GLU A 173 6.87 29.21 14.59
CA GLU A 173 6.56 27.87 15.10
C GLU A 173 5.47 27.18 14.25
N THR A 174 4.41 27.92 13.91
CA THR A 174 3.34 27.41 13.04
C THR A 174 3.85 27.07 11.63
N LEU A 175 4.72 27.92 11.08
CA LEU A 175 5.30 27.69 9.75
C LEU A 175 6.23 26.49 9.73
N VAL A 176 7.03 26.27 10.77
CA VAL A 176 7.89 25.09 10.89
C VAL A 176 7.05 23.82 10.82
N GLN A 177 6.02 23.72 11.64
CA GLN A 177 5.11 22.55 11.63
C GLN A 177 4.40 22.36 10.28
N THR A 178 3.97 23.45 9.66
CA THR A 178 3.33 23.43 8.34
C THR A 178 4.30 22.93 7.27
N ILE A 179 5.54 23.43 7.26
CA ILE A 179 6.58 23.03 6.30
C ILE A 179 6.91 21.54 6.47
N GLU A 180 7.09 21.05 7.69
CA GLU A 180 7.36 19.64 7.97
C GLU A 180 6.21 18.74 7.48
N THR A 181 4.96 19.12 7.76
CA THR A 181 3.78 18.38 7.30
C THR A 181 3.72 18.31 5.78
N LEU A 182 3.88 19.43 5.09
CA LEU A 182 3.85 19.50 3.63
C LEU A 182 5.01 18.75 2.99
N GLN A 183 6.20 18.77 3.61
CA GLN A 183 7.35 17.99 3.15
C GLN A 183 7.10 16.48 3.29
N HIS A 184 6.53 16.03 4.41
CA HIS A 184 6.18 14.63 4.62
C HIS A 184 5.17 14.15 3.58
N GLN A 185 4.13 14.95 3.29
CA GLN A 185 3.14 14.62 2.24
C GLN A 185 3.79 14.47 0.87
N LEU A 186 4.68 15.39 0.48
CA LEU A 186 5.39 15.30 -0.81
C LEU A 186 6.35 14.10 -0.89
N ALA A 187 7.00 13.76 0.22
CA ALA A 187 7.86 12.59 0.30
C ALA A 187 7.05 11.28 0.13
N GLN A 188 5.87 11.20 0.74
CA GLN A 188 4.97 10.07 0.60
C GLN A 188 4.53 9.88 -0.85
N ASP A 189 4.10 10.94 -1.54
CA ASP A 189 3.72 10.88 -2.95
C ASP A 189 4.85 10.41 -3.86
N THR A 190 6.10 10.77 -3.53
CA THR A 190 7.27 10.31 -4.28
C THR A 190 7.53 8.82 -4.07
N GLN A 191 7.33 8.32 -2.85
CA GLN A 191 7.46 6.91 -2.51
C GLN A 191 6.40 6.07 -3.25
N ASP A 192 5.15 6.52 -3.30
CA ASP A 192 4.07 5.82 -4.00
C ASP A 192 4.38 5.63 -5.50
N THR A 193 5.02 6.63 -6.13
CA THR A 193 5.45 6.52 -7.54
C THR A 193 6.55 5.47 -7.71
N ALA A 194 7.58 5.52 -6.85
CA ALA A 194 8.66 4.53 -6.86
C ALA A 194 8.15 3.11 -6.60
N ASP A 195 7.15 2.97 -5.75
CA ASP A 195 6.53 1.68 -5.43
C ASP A 195 5.72 1.12 -6.61
N ALA A 196 5.01 1.97 -7.37
CA ALA A 196 4.33 1.56 -8.59
C ALA A 196 5.31 1.11 -9.67
N GLU A 197 6.39 1.85 -9.90
CA GLU A 197 7.46 1.49 -10.82
C GLU A 197 8.14 0.16 -10.42
N LYS A 198 8.38 -0.02 -9.13
CA LYS A 198 8.96 -1.26 -8.58
C LYS A 198 8.04 -2.47 -8.83
N TRP A 199 6.74 -2.32 -8.63
CA TRP A 199 5.78 -3.39 -8.90
C TRP A 199 5.74 -3.76 -10.39
N ILE A 200 5.71 -2.78 -11.28
CA ILE A 200 5.77 -2.99 -12.73
C ILE A 200 7.09 -3.70 -13.12
N ALA A 201 8.23 -3.28 -12.54
CA ALA A 201 9.51 -3.90 -12.79
C ALA A 201 9.54 -5.38 -12.35
N ILE A 202 8.91 -5.72 -11.22
CA ILE A 202 8.78 -7.11 -10.77
C ILE A 202 7.96 -7.92 -11.79
N ILE A 203 6.82 -7.41 -12.25
CA ILE A 203 6.00 -8.08 -13.28
C ILE A 203 6.82 -8.34 -14.55
N LYS A 204 7.59 -7.38 -15.02
CA LYS A 204 8.41 -7.52 -16.23
C LYS A 204 9.50 -8.60 -16.13
N GLN A 205 9.95 -8.93 -14.91
CA GLN A 205 10.94 -10.00 -14.68
C GLN A 205 10.35 -11.40 -14.84
N TYR A 206 9.04 -11.55 -14.71
CA TYR A 206 8.36 -12.82 -14.88
C TYR A 206 7.76 -12.91 -16.29
N ALA A 207 7.82 -14.09 -16.90
CA ALA A 207 6.99 -14.38 -18.07
C ALA A 207 5.52 -14.45 -17.64
N SER A 208 4.58 -14.25 -18.59
CA SER A 208 3.15 -14.38 -18.29
C SER A 208 2.89 -15.76 -17.64
N PRO A 209 2.37 -15.80 -16.41
CA PRO A 209 2.28 -17.04 -15.66
C PRO A 209 1.21 -17.96 -16.27
N THR A 210 1.59 -19.22 -16.51
CA THR A 210 0.65 -20.30 -16.84
C THR A 210 0.10 -20.96 -15.58
N GLU A 211 0.85 -20.84 -14.46
CA GLU A 211 0.50 -21.36 -13.15
C GLU A 211 0.93 -20.42 -12.04
N LEU A 212 0.27 -20.52 -10.88
CA LEU A 212 0.62 -19.75 -9.69
C LEU A 212 1.66 -20.50 -8.87
N THR A 213 2.73 -19.81 -8.54
CA THR A 213 3.74 -20.30 -7.58
C THR A 213 3.68 -19.48 -6.29
N ALA A 214 4.09 -20.06 -5.17
CA ALA A 214 4.16 -19.33 -3.90
C ALA A 214 5.13 -18.14 -3.98
N GLU A 215 6.20 -18.26 -4.78
CA GLU A 215 7.17 -17.19 -5.01
C GLU A 215 6.53 -16.01 -5.74
N LEU A 216 5.85 -16.26 -6.86
CA LEU A 216 5.14 -15.24 -7.63
C LEU A 216 4.08 -14.52 -6.77
N LEU A 217 3.27 -15.29 -6.05
CA LEU A 217 2.23 -14.73 -5.18
C LEU A 217 2.83 -13.84 -4.09
N ASN A 218 3.91 -14.28 -3.43
CA ASN A 218 4.57 -13.49 -2.39
C ASN A 218 5.32 -12.27 -2.94
N ALA A 219 5.76 -12.30 -4.20
CA ALA A 219 6.39 -11.15 -4.83
C ALA A 219 5.37 -10.05 -5.17
N LEU A 220 4.18 -10.42 -5.64
CA LEU A 220 3.21 -9.48 -6.20
C LEU A 220 2.03 -9.17 -5.29
N ILE A 221 1.64 -10.07 -4.38
CA ILE A 221 0.43 -9.96 -3.56
C ILE A 221 0.78 -9.75 -2.09
N GLU A 222 0.16 -8.76 -1.47
CA GLU A 222 0.26 -8.51 -0.03
C GLU A 222 -0.77 -9.35 0.74
N LYS A 223 -2.03 -9.28 0.32
CA LYS A 223 -3.16 -10.02 0.90
C LYS A 223 -4.31 -10.16 -0.08
N ILE A 224 -5.15 -11.15 0.16
CA ILE A 224 -6.41 -11.37 -0.56
C ILE A 224 -7.53 -11.37 0.47
N LEU A 225 -8.50 -10.48 0.33
CA LEU A 225 -9.68 -10.44 1.19
C LEU A 225 -10.81 -11.21 0.53
N VAL A 226 -11.45 -12.08 1.30
CA VAL A 226 -12.61 -12.88 0.87
C VAL A 226 -13.80 -12.43 1.69
N HIS A 227 -14.81 -11.88 1.02
CA HIS A 227 -16.06 -11.46 1.62
C HIS A 227 -17.03 -12.65 1.81
N GLU A 228 -18.08 -12.43 2.56
CA GLU A 228 -19.18 -13.40 2.66
C GLU A 228 -19.87 -13.52 1.29
N ALA A 229 -20.23 -14.76 0.92
CA ALA A 229 -20.99 -14.97 -0.30
C ALA A 229 -22.46 -14.60 -0.08
N VAL A 230 -22.97 -13.75 -0.93
CA VAL A 230 -24.38 -13.35 -0.96
C VAL A 230 -25.10 -13.95 -2.15
N LYS A 231 -26.43 -14.02 -2.11
CA LYS A 231 -27.23 -14.38 -3.28
C LYS A 231 -27.63 -13.11 -4.02
N ASP A 232 -27.45 -13.10 -5.34
CA ASP A 232 -27.95 -12.06 -6.20
C ASP A 232 -29.47 -12.13 -6.36
N GLU A 233 -30.05 -11.19 -7.08
CA GLU A 233 -31.51 -11.12 -7.38
C GLU A 233 -32.02 -12.38 -8.11
N ASN A 234 -31.15 -13.11 -8.81
CA ASN A 234 -31.45 -14.34 -9.54
C ASN A 234 -31.22 -15.61 -8.70
N GLY A 235 -30.82 -15.44 -7.43
CA GLY A 235 -30.53 -16.57 -6.53
C GLY A 235 -29.14 -17.20 -6.72
N ASN A 236 -28.29 -16.66 -7.61
CA ASN A 236 -26.93 -17.13 -7.81
C ASN A 236 -26.03 -16.67 -6.67
N ARG A 237 -25.08 -17.52 -6.32
CA ARG A 237 -24.09 -17.18 -5.29
C ARG A 237 -23.01 -16.27 -5.88
N VAL A 238 -22.94 -15.04 -5.41
CA VAL A 238 -21.92 -14.06 -5.74
C VAL A 238 -21.02 -13.84 -4.54
N GLN A 239 -19.71 -13.75 -4.76
CA GLN A 239 -18.74 -13.54 -3.71
C GLN A 239 -17.69 -12.56 -4.19
N GLU A 240 -17.49 -11.50 -3.43
CA GLU A 240 -16.44 -10.52 -3.68
C GLU A 240 -15.09 -11.03 -3.16
N VAL A 241 -14.05 -10.87 -3.98
CA VAL A 241 -12.67 -11.19 -3.64
C VAL A 241 -11.80 -10.01 -4.05
N GLU A 242 -11.14 -9.41 -3.08
CA GLU A 242 -10.25 -8.28 -3.30
C GLU A 242 -8.79 -8.72 -3.25
N ILE A 243 -8.00 -8.30 -4.22
CA ILE A 243 -6.55 -8.54 -4.24
C ILE A 243 -5.84 -7.24 -3.94
N TYR A 244 -5.04 -7.25 -2.88
CA TYR A 244 -4.12 -6.16 -2.55
C TYR A 244 -2.74 -6.53 -3.02
N TYR A 245 -2.23 -5.78 -3.98
CA TYR A 245 -0.90 -5.98 -4.53
C TYR A 245 0.14 -5.26 -3.66
N ARG A 246 1.35 -5.82 -3.62
CA ARG A 246 2.44 -5.19 -2.89
C ARG A 246 2.76 -3.83 -3.48
N PHE A 247 3.09 -2.88 -2.63
CA PHE A 247 3.47 -1.51 -2.95
C PHE A 247 2.34 -0.62 -3.49
N ILE A 248 1.35 -1.17 -4.19
CA ILE A 248 0.32 -0.39 -4.90
C ILE A 248 -1.10 -0.55 -4.35
N GLY A 249 -1.31 -1.47 -3.40
CA GLY A 249 -2.63 -1.70 -2.80
C GLY A 249 -3.63 -2.39 -3.74
N LYS A 250 -4.93 -2.04 -3.62
CA LYS A 250 -6.00 -2.56 -4.48
C LYS A 250 -6.05 -1.73 -5.75
N ILE A 251 -6.03 -2.41 -6.90
CA ILE A 251 -6.31 -1.85 -8.22
C ILE A 251 -7.37 -2.70 -8.91
N ASP A 252 -8.37 -2.05 -9.48
CA ASP A 252 -9.49 -2.68 -10.17
C ASP A 252 -9.25 -2.76 -11.70
#